data_cecfcd1a3ab08c06118c6f1d0e2e2dab
#
_entry.id   cecfcd1a3ab08c06118c6f1d0e2e2dab
#
_cell.length_a   1.000
_cell.length_b   1.000
_cell.length_c   1.000
_cell.angle_alpha   90.00
_cell.angle_beta   90.00
_cell.angle_gamma   90.00
#
_symmetry.space_group_name_H-M   'P 1'
#
loop_
_entity.id
_entity.type
_entity.pdbx_description
1 polymer ?
#
loop_
_entity_poly.entity_id
_entity_poly.type
_entity_poly.pdbx_seq_one_letter_code
_entity_poly.pdbx_strand_id
1 'polypeptide(L)'
;MPQTEWISGVQLIPENQSYKVDGSGRVIIPAHLRSKFKIEVGDMMEYYTTFVDNSWFLCVRLDKKLTEELRAAEEEVQNEENI
;
A
#
# COMPACT_ATOMS: atom_id res chain seq x y z
N MET A 1 -9.89 -16.45 18.11
CA MET A 1 -10.37 -16.02 16.86
C MET A 1 -9.74 -14.76 16.37
N PRO A 2 -9.22 -14.78 15.20
CA PRO A 2 -8.61 -13.56 14.74
C PRO A 2 -9.65 -12.46 14.74
N GLN A 3 -9.25 -11.39 15.24
CA GLN A 3 -10.05 -10.21 15.25
C GLN A 3 -10.24 -9.79 13.82
N THR A 4 -11.44 -9.91 13.33
CA THR A 4 -11.71 -9.29 12.07
C THR A 4 -11.88 -7.83 12.38
N GLU A 5 -10.83 -7.09 12.23
CA GLU A 5 -10.97 -5.65 12.38
C GLU A 5 -11.65 -5.14 11.12
N TRP A 6 -12.84 -4.65 11.33
CA TRP A 6 -13.56 -4.02 10.25
C TRP A 6 -13.00 -2.63 10.10
N ILE A 7 -12.23 -2.44 9.05
CA ILE A 7 -11.80 -1.10 8.71
C ILE A 7 -12.94 -0.49 7.94
N SER A 8 -13.73 0.30 8.63
CA SER A 8 -14.81 1.01 7.97
C SER A 8 -14.20 2.06 7.06
N GLY A 9 -14.78 2.23 5.90
CA GLY A 9 -14.32 3.26 4.98
C GLY A 9 -13.19 2.82 4.06
N VAL A 10 -12.97 1.52 3.89
CA VAL A 10 -12.02 1.06 2.88
C VAL A 10 -12.54 1.46 1.52
N GLN A 11 -11.75 2.22 0.81
CA GLN A 11 -12.06 2.65 -0.54
C GLN A 11 -11.12 1.95 -1.51
N LEU A 12 -11.71 1.27 -2.50
CA LEU A 12 -10.93 0.62 -3.54
C LEU A 12 -10.82 1.57 -4.72
N ILE A 13 -9.59 1.95 -5.05
CA ILE A 13 -9.33 2.87 -6.15
C ILE A 13 -8.71 2.08 -7.28
N PRO A 14 -9.41 1.90 -8.40
CA PRO A 14 -8.86 1.13 -9.51
C PRO A 14 -7.68 1.85 -10.14
N GLU A 15 -6.63 1.09 -10.43
CA GLU A 15 -5.46 1.63 -11.10
C GLU A 15 -5.46 1.33 -12.59
N ASN A 16 -6.46 0.56 -13.05
CA ASN A 16 -6.67 0.22 -14.46
C ASN A 16 -5.46 -0.48 -15.10
N GLN A 17 -4.79 -1.30 -14.31
CA GLN A 17 -3.65 -2.08 -14.77
C GLN A 17 -3.75 -3.50 -14.27
N SER A 18 -3.31 -4.43 -15.11
CA SER A 18 -3.29 -5.84 -14.78
C SER A 18 -1.96 -6.43 -15.23
N TYR A 19 -1.40 -7.30 -14.42
CA TYR A 19 -0.15 -7.97 -14.71
C TYR A 19 -0.28 -9.45 -14.44
N LYS A 20 0.44 -10.23 -15.23
CA LYS A 20 0.46 -11.69 -15.02
C LYS A 20 1.46 -12.03 -13.95
N VAL A 21 1.13 -13.05 -13.17
CA VAL A 21 2.10 -13.68 -12.28
C VAL A 21 3.06 -14.48 -13.14
N ASP A 22 4.36 -14.32 -12.94
CA ASP A 22 5.36 -15.06 -13.73
C ASP A 22 5.56 -16.49 -13.20
N GLY A 23 6.42 -17.25 -13.85
CA GLY A 23 6.68 -18.65 -13.49
C GLY A 23 7.33 -18.82 -12.11
N SER A 24 7.87 -17.77 -11.54
CA SER A 24 8.46 -17.79 -10.20
C SER A 24 7.50 -17.25 -9.14
N GLY A 25 6.27 -16.99 -9.50
CA GLY A 25 5.28 -16.46 -8.56
C GLY A 25 5.40 -14.97 -8.30
N ARG A 26 6.07 -14.23 -9.18
CA ARG A 26 6.27 -12.80 -9.00
C ARG A 26 5.34 -12.00 -9.90
N VAL A 27 4.97 -10.82 -9.42
CA VAL A 27 4.16 -9.89 -10.21
C VAL A 27 4.82 -8.51 -10.12
N ILE A 28 4.76 -7.77 -11.22
CA ILE A 28 5.35 -6.44 -11.28
C ILE A 28 4.47 -5.43 -10.54
N ILE A 29 5.10 -4.62 -9.70
CA ILE A 29 4.42 -3.46 -9.13
C ILE A 29 4.53 -2.34 -10.17
N PRO A 30 3.40 -1.76 -10.59
CA PRO A 30 3.42 -0.69 -11.60
C PRO A 30 4.36 0.45 -11.22
N ALA A 31 5.08 0.97 -12.22
CA ALA A 31 6.08 2.00 -11.99
C ALA A 31 5.50 3.24 -11.32
N HIS A 32 4.30 3.66 -11.69
CA HIS A 32 3.69 4.84 -11.09
C HIS A 32 3.35 4.63 -9.61
N LEU A 33 3.03 3.41 -9.20
CA LEU A 33 2.79 3.10 -7.80
C LEU A 33 4.10 3.04 -7.01
N ARG A 34 5.15 2.49 -7.63
CA ARG A 34 6.47 2.49 -7.00
C ARG A 34 6.95 3.91 -6.73
N SER A 35 6.72 4.78 -7.68
CA SER A 35 7.11 6.19 -7.54
C SER A 35 6.26 6.90 -6.50
N LYS A 36 4.95 6.71 -6.57
CA LYS A 36 4.01 7.35 -5.66
C LYS A 36 4.29 7.02 -4.21
N PHE A 37 4.59 5.76 -3.93
CA PHE A 37 4.81 5.28 -2.57
C PHE A 37 6.28 5.12 -2.22
N LYS A 38 7.18 5.57 -3.09
CA LYS A 38 8.63 5.53 -2.87
C LYS A 38 9.12 4.12 -2.55
N ILE A 39 8.61 3.14 -3.28
CA ILE A 39 8.99 1.75 -3.08
C ILE A 39 10.36 1.51 -3.72
N GLU A 40 11.29 1.02 -2.93
CA GLU A 40 12.65 0.79 -3.36
C GLU A 40 13.06 -0.66 -3.18
N VAL A 41 14.12 -1.04 -3.86
CA VAL A 41 14.70 -2.38 -3.71
C VAL A 41 15.08 -2.60 -2.25
N GLY A 42 14.67 -3.73 -1.71
CA GLY A 42 14.93 -4.07 -0.32
C GLY A 42 13.82 -3.71 0.65
N ASP A 43 12.83 -2.95 0.20
CA ASP A 43 11.70 -2.64 1.04
C ASP A 43 10.91 -3.91 1.37
N MET A 44 10.43 -3.98 2.58
CA MET A 44 9.63 -5.09 3.05
C MET A 44 8.16 -4.77 2.94
N MET A 45 7.39 -5.77 2.53
CA MET A 45 5.95 -5.63 2.41
C MET A 45 5.25 -6.74 3.16
N GLU A 46 4.18 -6.40 3.84
CA GLU A 46 3.37 -7.38 4.55
C GLU A 46 2.11 -7.65 3.73
N TYR A 47 1.73 -8.91 3.66
CA TYR A 47 0.57 -9.30 2.87
C TYR A 47 -0.65 -9.51 3.75
N TYR A 48 -1.76 -9.03 3.27
CA TYR A 48 -3.05 -9.20 3.92
C TYR A 48 -4.07 -9.64 2.89
N THR A 49 -5.12 -10.26 3.35
CA THR A 49 -6.22 -10.61 2.46
C THR A 49 -7.51 -10.01 3.01
N THR A 50 -8.40 -9.67 2.11
CA THR A 50 -9.72 -9.18 2.50
C THR A 50 -10.75 -9.63 1.48
N PHE A 51 -11.98 -9.77 1.94
CA PHE A 51 -13.09 -10.13 1.08
C PHE A 51 -14.06 -8.95 1.05
N VAL A 52 -14.15 -8.31 -0.10
CA VAL A 52 -14.95 -7.10 -0.27
C VAL A 52 -15.69 -7.22 -1.59
N ASP A 53 -16.96 -6.86 -1.59
CA ASP A 53 -17.75 -6.79 -2.81
C ASP A 53 -17.73 -8.12 -3.58
N ASN A 54 -17.91 -9.22 -2.85
CA ASN A 54 -17.92 -10.58 -3.38
C ASN A 54 -16.62 -11.02 -4.04
N SER A 55 -15.52 -10.37 -3.73
CA SER A 55 -14.22 -10.71 -4.30
C SER A 55 -13.14 -10.74 -3.23
N TRP A 56 -12.20 -11.66 -3.40
CA TRP A 56 -11.00 -11.68 -2.57
C TRP A 56 -9.97 -10.72 -3.12
N PHE A 57 -9.36 -9.99 -2.22
CA PHE A 57 -8.27 -9.09 -2.56
C PHE A 57 -7.03 -9.48 -1.80
N LEU A 58 -5.90 -9.42 -2.49
CA LEU A 58 -4.59 -9.51 -1.88
C LEU A 58 -4.10 -8.10 -1.66
N CYS A 59 -3.87 -7.74 -0.41
CA CYS A 59 -3.44 -6.41 -0.05
C CYS A 59 -2.00 -6.42 0.41
N VAL A 60 -1.30 -5.35 0.16
CA VAL A 60 0.09 -5.21 0.58
C VAL A 60 0.21 -3.97 1.44
N ARG A 61 0.74 -4.15 2.64
CA ARG A 61 1.03 -3.04 3.52
C ARG A 61 2.48 -2.63 3.32
N LEU A 62 2.69 -1.34 3.16
CA LEU A 62 4.03 -0.81 2.98
C LEU A 62 4.81 -0.83 4.29
N ASP A 63 6.12 -0.84 4.17
CA ASP A 63 7.04 -0.85 5.28
C ASP A 63 6.75 0.31 6.24
N LYS A 64 6.90 0.05 7.54
CA LYS A 64 6.67 1.06 8.57
C LYS A 64 7.58 2.26 8.39
N LYS A 65 8.80 2.01 7.98
CA LYS A 65 9.77 3.08 7.76
C LYS A 65 9.26 4.07 6.72
N LEU A 66 8.72 3.56 5.62
CA LEU A 66 8.15 4.40 4.59
C LEU A 66 6.97 5.20 5.13
N THR A 67 6.10 4.54 5.89
CA THR A 67 4.96 5.20 6.49
C THR A 67 5.39 6.33 7.42
N GLU A 68 6.41 6.08 8.22
CA GLU A 68 6.95 7.08 9.13
C GLU A 68 7.57 8.25 8.39
N GLU A 69 8.30 7.98 7.31
CA GLU A 69 8.90 9.02 6.49
C GLU A 69 7.84 9.89 5.85
N LEU A 70 6.79 9.30 5.32
CA LEU A 70 5.70 10.06 4.70
C LEU A 70 4.98 10.91 5.73
N ARG A 71 4.76 10.37 6.92
CA ARG A 71 4.13 11.12 7.99
C ARG A 71 4.99 12.28 8.45
N ALA A 72 6.28 12.06 8.60
CA ALA A 72 7.20 13.11 8.98
C ALA A 72 7.22 14.25 7.97
N ALA A 73 7.19 13.90 6.68
CA ALA A 73 7.14 14.90 5.63
C ALA A 73 5.87 15.75 5.71
N GLU A 74 4.74 15.11 5.98
CA GLU A 74 3.48 15.83 6.14
C GLU A 74 3.50 16.76 7.34
N GLU A 75 4.07 16.29 8.46
CA GLU A 75 4.20 17.10 9.66
C GLU A 75 5.10 18.30 9.44
N GLU A 76 6.20 18.12 8.71
CA GLU A 76 7.10 19.23 8.39
C GLU A 76 6.41 20.29 7.56
N VAL A 77 5.62 19.88 6.56
CA VAL A 77 4.87 20.82 5.74
C VAL A 77 3.88 21.60 6.59
N GLN A 78 3.19 20.93 7.50
CA GLN A 78 2.22 21.58 8.38
C GLN A 78 2.92 22.56 9.32
N ASN A 79 4.08 22.19 9.84
CA ASN A 79 4.83 23.07 10.72
C ASN A 79 5.32 24.32 9.99
N GLU A 80 5.72 24.19 8.75
CA GLU A 80 6.13 25.33 7.94
C GLU A 80 4.98 26.30 7.70
N GLU A 81 3.81 25.77 7.50
CA GLU A 81 2.62 26.60 7.30
C GLU A 81 2.23 27.38 8.54
N ASN A 82 2.60 26.90 9.71
CA ASN A 82 2.25 27.52 10.97
C ASN A 82 3.26 28.57 11.44
N ILE A 83 4.28 28.81 10.68
CA ILE A 83 5.27 29.84 10.97
C ILE A 83 4.89 31.18 10.28
#